data_74603d20c8d0e3ac9c22d6aac2f46434
#
_entry.id   74603d20c8d0e3ac9c22d6aac2f46434
#
_cell.length_a   1.000
_cell.length_b   1.000
_cell.length_c   1.000
_cell.angle_alpha   90.00
_cell.angle_beta   90.00
_cell.angle_gamma   90.00
#
_symmetry.space_group_name_H-M   'P 1'
#
loop_
_entity.id
_entity.type
_entity.pdbx_description
1 polymer ?
#
loop_
_entity_poly.entity_id
_entity_poly.type
_entity_poly.pdbx_seq_one_letter_code
_entity_poly.pdbx_strand_id
1 'polypeptide(L)'
;DDLVTKGVTEPYRMFTSRAEYRLQLRADNADARLTPLAASLGLIDPARRARFDAAADAARRARTLLEALRIGGRPAAALLADPNRTLAGLLAEAADQPGAAALAALLDAAPAAVRQVATDCLYAGYVARQQRQAEQLGDLDRRTIPPALDYAAIPHLRYEARQRLSAIRPRTLGQALRVSGITPADIMVISIHLRGELETGD
;
A
#
# COMPACT_ATOMS: atom_id res chain seq x y z
N ASP A 1 3.67 -13.76 -4.06
CA ASP A 1 3.28 -14.96 -3.29
C ASP A 1 2.82 -16.11 -4.18
N ASP A 2 1.88 -15.92 -5.12
CA ASP A 2 1.31 -16.99 -5.96
C ASP A 2 2.39 -17.90 -6.60
N LEU A 3 3.41 -17.31 -7.22
CA LEU A 3 4.49 -18.07 -7.89
C LEU A 3 5.30 -18.93 -6.91
N VAL A 4 5.49 -18.44 -5.68
CA VAL A 4 6.30 -19.12 -4.67
C VAL A 4 5.50 -20.16 -3.90
N THR A 5 4.22 -19.88 -3.65
CA THR A 5 3.37 -20.73 -2.79
C THR A 5 2.55 -21.76 -3.54
N LYS A 6 2.15 -21.47 -4.79
CA LYS A 6 1.26 -22.34 -5.59
C LYS A 6 1.95 -22.98 -6.78
N GLY A 7 3.08 -22.38 -7.23
CA GLY A 7 3.72 -22.76 -8.48
C GLY A 7 2.85 -22.43 -9.70
N VAL A 8 3.37 -22.72 -10.89
CA VAL A 8 2.65 -22.57 -12.15
C VAL A 8 3.03 -23.68 -13.12
N THR A 9 2.05 -24.22 -13.83
CA THR A 9 2.24 -25.22 -14.88
C THR A 9 2.18 -24.60 -16.28
N GLU A 10 1.73 -23.36 -16.39
CA GLU A 10 1.61 -22.56 -17.61
C GLU A 10 2.12 -21.13 -17.35
N PRO A 11 2.37 -20.29 -18.38
CA PRO A 11 2.80 -18.92 -18.17
C PRO A 11 1.87 -18.15 -17.23
N TYR A 12 2.45 -17.54 -16.20
CA TYR A 12 1.69 -16.81 -15.19
C TYR A 12 1.01 -15.57 -15.81
N ARG A 13 -0.30 -15.44 -15.60
CA ARG A 13 -1.09 -14.30 -16.06
C ARG A 13 -1.38 -13.37 -14.90
N MET A 14 -0.92 -12.12 -15.00
CA MET A 14 -1.19 -11.09 -14.00
C MET A 14 -2.54 -10.44 -14.27
N PHE A 15 -3.56 -10.88 -13.54
CA PHE A 15 -4.88 -10.22 -13.55
C PHE A 15 -4.93 -9.12 -12.49
N THR A 16 -5.74 -8.09 -12.74
CA THR A 16 -5.93 -6.98 -11.78
C THR A 16 -6.50 -7.46 -10.44
N SER A 17 -7.29 -8.54 -10.43
CA SER A 17 -7.81 -9.17 -9.22
C SER A 17 -6.74 -9.82 -8.33
N ARG A 18 -5.58 -10.15 -8.91
CA ARG A 18 -4.43 -10.73 -8.20
C ARG A 18 -3.35 -9.69 -7.86
N ALA A 19 -3.48 -8.47 -8.36
CA ALA A 19 -2.53 -7.40 -8.07
C ALA A 19 -2.85 -6.78 -6.70
N GLU A 20 -2.13 -7.23 -5.68
CA GLU A 20 -2.20 -6.64 -4.34
C GLU A 20 -1.61 -5.23 -4.34
N TYR A 21 -2.15 -4.34 -3.52
CA TYR A 21 -1.67 -2.96 -3.34
C TYR A 21 -1.53 -2.15 -4.64
N ARG A 22 -2.32 -2.45 -5.67
CA ARG A 22 -2.22 -1.86 -7.03
C ARG A 22 -2.36 -0.33 -7.04
N LEU A 23 -3.02 0.27 -6.04
CA LEU A 23 -3.12 1.72 -5.93
C LEU A 23 -1.83 2.38 -5.41
N GLN A 24 -0.96 1.60 -4.77
CA GLN A 24 0.38 2.04 -4.37
C GLN A 24 1.42 1.77 -5.47
N LEU A 25 1.22 0.71 -6.28
CA LEU A 25 2.19 0.23 -7.28
C LEU A 25 1.79 0.70 -8.68
N ARG A 26 1.70 2.01 -8.87
CA ARG A 26 1.34 2.63 -10.15
C ARG A 26 2.58 2.96 -10.98
N ALA A 27 2.40 3.06 -12.31
CA ALA A 27 3.46 3.49 -13.22
C ALA A 27 3.84 4.97 -13.00
N ASP A 28 2.85 5.83 -12.70
CA ASP A 28 3.06 7.26 -12.49
C ASP A 28 3.89 7.59 -11.22
N ASN A 29 3.88 6.72 -10.20
CA ASN A 29 4.64 6.92 -8.98
C ASN A 29 5.88 6.01 -8.86
N ALA A 30 6.20 5.22 -9.89
CA ALA A 30 7.32 4.28 -9.86
C ALA A 30 8.66 4.99 -9.60
N ASP A 31 8.90 6.13 -10.23
CA ASP A 31 10.11 6.92 -10.02
C ASP A 31 10.24 7.38 -8.55
N ALA A 32 9.16 7.86 -7.94
CA ALA A 32 9.18 8.31 -6.56
C ALA A 32 9.50 7.18 -5.57
N ARG A 33 9.10 5.94 -5.89
CA ARG A 33 9.35 4.77 -5.04
C ARG A 33 10.73 4.15 -5.25
N LEU A 34 11.19 4.08 -6.50
CA LEU A 34 12.35 3.26 -6.87
C LEU A 34 13.63 4.07 -7.10
N THR A 35 13.53 5.30 -7.60
CA THR A 35 14.72 6.09 -7.93
C THR A 35 15.60 6.45 -6.72
N PRO A 36 15.04 6.77 -5.53
CA PRO A 36 15.86 6.98 -4.33
C PRO A 36 16.70 5.75 -3.95
N LEU A 37 16.09 4.55 -4.02
CA LEU A 37 16.80 3.30 -3.76
C LEU A 37 17.86 3.02 -4.83
N ALA A 38 17.53 3.19 -6.11
CA ALA A 38 18.48 3.01 -7.20
C ALA A 38 19.68 3.97 -7.08
N ALA A 39 19.42 5.21 -6.63
CA ALA A 39 20.48 6.18 -6.36
C ALA A 39 21.40 5.74 -5.22
N SER A 40 20.83 5.24 -4.11
CA SER A 40 21.64 4.76 -2.97
C SER A 40 22.51 3.55 -3.31
N LEU A 41 22.10 2.78 -4.31
CA LEU A 41 22.84 1.62 -4.83
C LEU A 41 23.80 1.96 -6.00
N GLY A 42 23.88 3.24 -6.40
CA GLY A 42 24.73 3.66 -7.51
C GLY A 42 24.26 3.18 -8.89
N LEU A 43 22.97 2.83 -9.05
CA LEU A 43 22.42 2.27 -10.29
C LEU A 43 21.96 3.31 -11.31
N ILE A 44 22.01 4.60 -10.97
CA ILE A 44 21.59 5.70 -11.86
C ILE A 44 22.69 6.72 -12.02
N ASP A 45 22.73 7.31 -13.21
CA ASP A 45 23.67 8.38 -13.53
C ASP A 45 23.25 9.75 -12.91
N PRO A 46 24.19 10.71 -12.79
CA PRO A 46 23.91 12.03 -12.23
C PRO A 46 22.83 12.82 -12.97
N ALA A 47 22.71 12.67 -14.28
CA ALA A 47 21.72 13.39 -15.09
C ALA A 47 20.30 12.85 -14.80
N ARG A 48 20.14 11.54 -14.69
CA ARG A 48 18.87 10.93 -14.25
C ARG A 48 18.53 11.35 -12.84
N ARG A 49 19.49 11.38 -11.93
CA ARG A 49 19.29 11.86 -10.55
C ARG A 49 18.80 13.31 -10.53
N ALA A 50 19.44 14.21 -11.27
CA ALA A 50 19.03 15.62 -11.33
C ALA A 50 17.59 15.80 -11.87
N ARG A 51 17.22 15.04 -12.91
CA ARG A 51 15.84 15.05 -13.42
C ARG A 51 14.81 14.59 -12.37
N PHE A 52 15.14 13.52 -11.66
CA PHE A 52 14.28 13.02 -10.58
C PHE A 52 14.13 14.06 -9.46
N ASP A 53 15.23 14.66 -9.01
CA ASP A 53 15.21 15.65 -7.93
C ASP A 53 14.36 16.88 -8.31
N ALA A 54 14.47 17.35 -9.56
CA ALA A 54 13.65 18.45 -10.09
C ALA A 54 12.14 18.07 -10.11
N ALA A 55 11.80 16.87 -10.54
CA ALA A 55 10.40 16.38 -10.54
C ALA A 55 9.86 16.21 -9.11
N ALA A 56 10.68 15.69 -8.20
CA ALA A 56 10.32 15.54 -6.79
C ALA A 56 10.10 16.90 -6.10
N ASP A 57 10.92 17.89 -6.43
CA ASP A 57 10.72 19.28 -5.95
C ASP A 57 9.42 19.88 -6.47
N ALA A 58 9.11 19.71 -7.75
CA ALA A 58 7.85 20.15 -8.33
C ALA A 58 6.65 19.46 -7.65
N ALA A 59 6.72 18.16 -7.41
CA ALA A 59 5.66 17.43 -6.71
C ALA A 59 5.47 17.94 -5.27
N ARG A 60 6.55 18.20 -4.51
CA ARG A 60 6.46 18.77 -3.16
C ARG A 60 5.79 20.16 -3.18
N ARG A 61 6.19 21.03 -4.09
CA ARG A 61 5.57 22.36 -4.24
C ARG A 61 4.09 22.26 -4.62
N ALA A 62 3.74 21.36 -5.54
CA ALA A 62 2.35 21.12 -5.92
C ALA A 62 1.50 20.69 -4.71
N ARG A 63 2.01 19.76 -3.91
CA ARG A 63 1.33 19.30 -2.69
C ARG A 63 1.11 20.43 -1.70
N THR A 64 2.15 21.21 -1.39
CA THR A 64 2.05 22.37 -0.50
C THR A 64 1.01 23.38 -0.98
N LEU A 65 0.99 23.68 -2.28
CA LEU A 65 0.01 24.60 -2.86
C LEU A 65 -1.42 24.04 -2.76
N LEU A 66 -1.64 22.76 -3.08
CA LEU A 66 -2.96 22.12 -2.96
C LEU A 66 -3.46 22.04 -1.51
N GLU A 67 -2.57 21.88 -0.55
CA GLU A 67 -2.90 21.90 0.87
C GLU A 67 -3.21 23.32 1.39
N ALA A 68 -2.58 24.34 0.82
CA ALA A 68 -2.78 25.73 1.19
C ALA A 68 -4.04 26.35 0.56
N LEU A 69 -4.37 25.99 -0.69
CA LEU A 69 -5.55 26.49 -1.38
C LEU A 69 -6.84 26.06 -0.66
N ARG A 70 -7.74 27.02 -0.39
CA ARG A 70 -8.99 26.80 0.34
C ARG A 70 -10.19 27.07 -0.56
N ILE A 71 -11.07 26.10 -0.67
CA ILE A 71 -12.33 26.19 -1.40
C ILE A 71 -13.45 25.77 -0.45
N GLY A 72 -14.36 26.68 -0.11
CA GLY A 72 -15.39 26.45 0.90
C GLY A 72 -14.80 26.06 2.28
N GLY A 73 -13.63 26.62 2.66
CA GLY A 73 -12.93 26.33 3.90
C GLY A 73 -12.13 25.02 3.92
N ARG A 74 -12.22 24.19 2.87
CA ARG A 74 -11.52 22.90 2.77
C ARG A 74 -10.28 23.02 1.90
N PRO A 75 -9.18 22.29 2.19
CA PRO A 75 -8.02 22.22 1.30
C PRO A 75 -8.39 21.64 -0.07
N ALA A 76 -7.84 22.19 -1.14
CA ALA A 76 -8.01 21.66 -2.50
C ALA A 76 -7.53 20.18 -2.59
N ALA A 77 -6.44 19.84 -1.89
CA ALA A 77 -5.97 18.47 -1.78
C ALA A 77 -7.04 17.49 -1.25
N ALA A 78 -7.82 17.91 -0.26
CA ALA A 78 -8.90 17.09 0.31
C ALA A 78 -10.13 17.01 -0.63
N LEU A 79 -10.35 18.02 -1.46
CA LEU A 79 -11.44 18.03 -2.45
C LEU A 79 -11.13 17.13 -3.65
N LEU A 80 -9.86 16.95 -4.02
CA LEU A 80 -9.43 16.02 -5.05
C LEU A 80 -9.67 14.54 -4.70
N ALA A 81 -10.00 14.22 -3.46
CA ALA A 81 -10.44 12.86 -3.09
C ALA A 81 -11.83 12.51 -3.67
N ASP A 82 -12.61 13.47 -4.11
CA ASP A 82 -13.86 13.27 -4.83
C ASP A 82 -13.58 13.08 -6.34
N PRO A 83 -13.92 11.92 -6.94
CA PRO A 83 -13.66 11.65 -8.34
C PRO A 83 -14.40 12.60 -9.31
N ASN A 84 -15.44 13.31 -8.86
CA ASN A 84 -16.16 14.31 -9.65
C ASN A 84 -15.45 15.68 -9.67
N ARG A 85 -14.41 15.87 -8.86
CA ARG A 85 -13.64 17.11 -8.79
C ARG A 85 -12.38 16.98 -9.63
N THR A 86 -12.11 17.98 -10.45
CA THR A 86 -10.92 18.03 -11.30
C THR A 86 -9.97 19.13 -10.84
N LEU A 87 -8.66 18.93 -11.10
CA LEU A 87 -7.66 19.94 -10.79
C LEU A 87 -7.98 21.29 -11.49
N ALA A 88 -8.41 21.25 -12.75
CA ALA A 88 -8.79 22.44 -13.51
C ALA A 88 -10.00 23.15 -12.88
N GLY A 89 -11.02 22.41 -12.44
CA GLY A 89 -12.19 22.98 -11.75
C GLY A 89 -11.80 23.65 -10.43
N LEU A 90 -10.92 23.03 -9.65
CA LEU A 90 -10.45 23.61 -8.39
C LEU A 90 -9.59 24.86 -8.60
N LEU A 91 -8.76 24.90 -9.64
CA LEU A 91 -7.98 26.07 -10.02
C LEU A 91 -8.91 27.26 -10.43
N ALA A 92 -9.99 26.98 -11.18
CA ALA A 92 -10.97 27.98 -11.56
C ALA A 92 -11.73 28.53 -10.34
N GLU A 93 -12.13 27.68 -9.40
CA GLU A 93 -12.81 28.09 -8.16
C GLU A 93 -11.91 28.88 -7.21
N ALA A 94 -10.60 28.64 -7.24
CA ALA A 94 -9.60 29.30 -6.40
C ALA A 94 -8.85 30.43 -7.12
N ALA A 95 -9.32 30.90 -8.28
CA ALA A 95 -8.60 31.80 -9.17
C ALA A 95 -8.12 33.11 -8.48
N ASP A 96 -8.85 33.61 -7.49
CA ASP A 96 -8.52 34.81 -6.73
C ASP A 96 -7.39 34.62 -5.72
N GLN A 97 -6.98 33.37 -5.47
CA GLN A 97 -5.95 33.07 -4.49
C GLN A 97 -4.56 33.05 -5.13
N PRO A 98 -3.55 33.66 -4.52
CA PRO A 98 -2.18 33.71 -5.08
C PRO A 98 -1.60 32.31 -5.36
N GLY A 99 -1.96 31.32 -4.55
CA GLY A 99 -1.54 29.93 -4.73
C GLY A 99 -2.10 29.26 -5.98
N ALA A 100 -3.26 29.68 -6.51
CA ALA A 100 -3.85 29.14 -7.73
C ALA A 100 -3.01 29.48 -8.96
N ALA A 101 -2.57 30.72 -9.10
CA ALA A 101 -1.68 31.15 -10.18
C ALA A 101 -0.33 30.42 -10.11
N ALA A 102 0.24 30.23 -8.92
CA ALA A 102 1.48 29.50 -8.72
C ALA A 102 1.33 28.02 -9.08
N LEU A 103 0.19 27.39 -8.74
CA LEU A 103 -0.08 25.98 -9.10
C LEU A 103 -0.34 25.82 -10.60
N ALA A 104 -1.01 26.77 -11.24
CA ALA A 104 -1.19 26.79 -12.70
C ALA A 104 0.15 26.89 -13.43
N ALA A 105 1.01 27.82 -13.05
CA ALA A 105 2.37 27.94 -13.61
C ALA A 105 3.21 26.66 -13.38
N LEU A 106 3.06 26.01 -12.23
CA LEU A 106 3.73 24.75 -11.94
C LEU A 106 3.17 23.60 -12.79
N LEU A 107 1.86 23.59 -13.07
CA LEU A 107 1.22 22.61 -13.95
C LEU A 107 1.74 22.73 -15.39
N ASP A 108 1.97 23.94 -15.87
CA ASP A 108 2.57 24.18 -17.19
C ASP A 108 4.05 23.75 -17.25
N ALA A 109 4.82 24.05 -16.21
CA ALA A 109 6.25 23.74 -16.15
C ALA A 109 6.56 22.25 -15.87
N ALA A 110 5.73 21.59 -15.06
CA ALA A 110 5.96 20.22 -14.60
C ALA A 110 4.64 19.42 -14.54
N PRO A 111 3.94 19.24 -15.68
CA PRO A 111 2.59 18.67 -15.71
C PRO A 111 2.51 17.24 -15.15
N ALA A 112 3.54 16.42 -15.36
CA ALA A 112 3.56 15.05 -14.86
C ALA A 112 3.60 15.01 -13.32
N ALA A 113 4.43 15.84 -12.69
CA ALA A 113 4.56 15.92 -11.23
C ALA A 113 3.27 16.41 -10.57
N VAL A 114 2.64 17.45 -11.14
CA VAL A 114 1.38 18.00 -10.60
C VAL A 114 0.23 17.00 -10.75
N ARG A 115 0.12 16.33 -11.91
CA ARG A 115 -0.89 15.28 -12.13
C ARG A 115 -0.69 14.08 -11.21
N GLN A 116 0.56 13.66 -10.95
CA GLN A 116 0.85 12.61 -9.99
C GLN A 116 0.33 12.98 -8.60
N VAL A 117 0.60 14.20 -8.12
CA VAL A 117 0.11 14.66 -6.80
C VAL A 117 -1.43 14.70 -6.76
N ALA A 118 -2.10 15.13 -7.82
CA ALA A 118 -3.56 15.10 -7.89
C ALA A 118 -4.10 13.66 -7.81
N THR A 119 -3.47 12.73 -8.51
CA THR A 119 -3.78 11.28 -8.43
C THR A 119 -3.54 10.72 -7.04
N ASP A 120 -2.46 11.12 -6.37
CA ASP A 120 -2.17 10.72 -5.00
C ASP A 120 -3.24 11.23 -4.02
N CYS A 121 -3.73 12.48 -4.21
CA CYS A 121 -4.84 13.02 -3.43
C CYS A 121 -6.13 12.21 -3.64
N LEU A 122 -6.46 11.88 -4.90
CA LEU A 122 -7.64 11.07 -5.24
C LEU A 122 -7.61 9.70 -4.54
N TYR A 123 -6.47 9.05 -4.50
CA TYR A 123 -6.34 7.71 -3.93
C TYR A 123 -5.91 7.68 -2.46
N ALA A 124 -5.67 8.82 -1.82
CA ALA A 124 -5.12 8.90 -0.47
C ALA A 124 -5.88 8.05 0.57
N GLY A 125 -7.21 8.10 0.57
CA GLY A 125 -8.05 7.32 1.48
C GLY A 125 -7.94 5.81 1.26
N TYR A 126 -7.86 5.38 0.00
CA TYR A 126 -7.70 3.96 -0.34
C TYR A 126 -6.29 3.46 0.00
N VAL A 127 -5.27 4.25 -0.32
CA VAL A 127 -3.87 3.92 0.00
C VAL A 127 -3.67 3.80 1.50
N ALA A 128 -4.20 4.73 2.31
CA ALA A 128 -4.13 4.67 3.76
C ALA A 128 -4.82 3.40 4.33
N ARG A 129 -5.92 2.97 3.72
CA ARG A 129 -6.59 1.71 4.11
C ARG A 129 -5.72 0.48 3.76
N GLN A 130 -5.17 0.45 2.55
CA GLN A 130 -4.28 -0.64 2.11
C GLN A 130 -3.02 -0.72 2.98
N GLN A 131 -2.47 0.42 3.37
CA GLN A 131 -1.29 0.47 4.22
C GLN A 131 -1.55 -0.12 5.60
N ARG A 132 -2.68 0.22 6.23
CA ARG A 132 -3.09 -0.40 7.50
C ARG A 132 -3.27 -1.92 7.38
N GLN A 133 -3.81 -2.40 6.26
CA GLN A 133 -3.92 -3.84 6.00
C GLN A 133 -2.54 -4.50 5.84
N ALA A 134 -1.61 -3.84 5.14
CA ALA A 134 -0.24 -4.33 4.98
C ALA A 134 0.51 -4.39 6.32
N GLU A 135 0.34 -3.38 7.17
CA GLU A 135 0.91 -3.34 8.52
C GLU A 135 0.37 -4.50 9.39
N GLN A 136 -0.95 -4.73 9.36
CA GLN A 136 -1.57 -5.86 10.06
C GLN A 136 -1.04 -7.22 9.59
N LEU A 137 -0.85 -7.39 8.27
CA LEU A 137 -0.24 -8.60 7.72
C LEU A 137 1.23 -8.74 8.13
N GLY A 138 1.99 -7.64 8.13
CA GLY A 138 3.36 -7.61 8.61
C GLY A 138 3.47 -7.99 10.10
N ASP A 139 2.50 -7.60 10.92
CA ASP A 139 2.41 -8.02 12.32
C ASP A 139 2.17 -9.53 12.45
N LEU A 140 1.31 -10.11 11.61
CA LEU A 140 1.09 -11.55 11.58
C LEU A 140 2.34 -12.31 11.12
N ASP A 141 3.15 -11.75 10.21
CA ASP A 141 4.41 -12.35 9.76
C ASP A 141 5.49 -12.35 10.86
N ARG A 142 5.43 -11.42 11.81
CA ARG A 142 6.32 -11.40 13.00
C ARG A 142 5.89 -12.36 14.11
N ARG A 143 4.62 -12.77 14.12
CA ARG A 143 4.08 -13.68 15.13
C ARG A 143 4.39 -15.13 14.78
N THR A 144 5.35 -15.71 15.49
CA THR A 144 5.79 -17.10 15.27
C THR A 144 4.79 -18.11 15.81
N ILE A 145 4.72 -19.26 15.14
CA ILE A 145 3.98 -20.44 15.56
C ILE A 145 5.02 -21.47 16.05
N PRO A 146 4.87 -22.00 17.28
CA PRO A 146 5.76 -23.05 17.77
C PRO A 146 5.77 -24.26 16.83
N PRO A 147 6.93 -24.82 16.47
CA PRO A 147 7.00 -25.98 15.59
C PRO A 147 6.27 -27.22 16.11
N ALA A 148 6.16 -27.34 17.44
CA ALA A 148 5.49 -28.45 18.12
C ALA A 148 3.97 -28.27 18.27
N LEU A 149 3.38 -27.16 17.78
CA LEU A 149 1.95 -26.90 17.93
C LEU A 149 1.12 -28.03 17.29
N ASP A 150 0.23 -28.61 18.10
CA ASP A 150 -0.76 -29.58 17.63
C ASP A 150 -2.05 -28.88 17.18
N TYR A 151 -2.19 -28.69 15.88
CA TYR A 151 -3.39 -28.08 15.30
C TYR A 151 -4.68 -28.89 15.54
N ALA A 152 -4.55 -30.22 15.81
CA ALA A 152 -5.71 -31.06 16.11
C ALA A 152 -6.31 -30.75 17.49
N ALA A 153 -5.47 -30.35 18.42
CA ALA A 153 -5.88 -30.01 19.80
C ALA A 153 -6.52 -28.62 19.92
N ILE A 154 -6.41 -27.75 18.90
CA ILE A 154 -6.96 -26.38 18.99
C ILE A 154 -8.49 -26.40 18.94
N PRO A 155 -9.19 -25.94 20.01
CA PRO A 155 -10.64 -25.87 20.03
C PRO A 155 -11.15 -24.91 18.95
N HIS A 156 -12.31 -25.21 18.35
CA HIS A 156 -13.00 -24.36 17.35
C HIS A 156 -12.23 -24.11 16.05
N LEU A 157 -11.06 -24.70 15.84
CA LEU A 157 -10.38 -24.65 14.55
C LEU A 157 -11.09 -25.59 13.57
N ARG A 158 -11.39 -25.12 12.35
CA ARG A 158 -12.09 -25.92 11.34
C ARG A 158 -11.27 -27.16 10.95
N TYR A 159 -11.93 -28.26 10.63
CA TYR A 159 -11.30 -29.52 10.24
C TYR A 159 -10.33 -29.35 9.05
N GLU A 160 -10.77 -28.67 8.00
CA GLU A 160 -9.93 -28.38 6.83
C GLU A 160 -8.67 -27.59 7.21
N ALA A 161 -8.82 -26.58 8.07
CA ALA A 161 -7.68 -25.78 8.55
C ALA A 161 -6.70 -26.65 9.35
N ARG A 162 -7.19 -27.51 10.24
CA ARG A 162 -6.34 -28.46 10.98
C ARG A 162 -5.51 -29.34 10.04
N GLN A 163 -6.15 -29.96 9.04
CA GLN A 163 -5.46 -30.84 8.09
C GLN A 163 -4.38 -30.10 7.31
N ARG A 164 -4.72 -28.91 6.75
CA ARG A 164 -3.79 -28.15 5.91
C ARG A 164 -2.62 -27.60 6.71
N LEU A 165 -2.87 -27.05 7.89
CA LEU A 165 -1.82 -26.49 8.75
C LEU A 165 -0.92 -27.57 9.34
N SER A 166 -1.47 -28.75 9.67
CA SER A 166 -0.66 -29.90 10.12
C SER A 166 0.26 -30.41 9.02
N ALA A 167 -0.18 -30.38 7.75
CA ALA A 167 0.63 -30.82 6.61
C ALA A 167 1.73 -29.81 6.25
N ILE A 168 1.41 -28.50 6.25
CA ILE A 168 2.33 -27.43 5.78
C ILE A 168 3.24 -26.93 6.90
N ARG A 169 2.76 -26.93 8.16
CA ARG A 169 3.47 -26.46 9.34
C ARG A 169 4.09 -25.05 9.16
N PRO A 170 3.27 -24.03 8.93
CA PRO A 170 3.75 -22.65 8.76
C PRO A 170 4.47 -22.17 10.03
N ARG A 171 5.51 -21.36 9.86
CA ARG A 171 6.33 -20.83 10.96
C ARG A 171 5.75 -19.57 11.60
N THR A 172 4.84 -18.85 10.88
CA THR A 172 4.24 -17.60 11.35
C THR A 172 2.74 -17.59 11.04
N LEU A 173 1.98 -16.75 11.77
CA LEU A 173 0.57 -16.56 11.50
C LEU A 173 0.31 -15.99 10.10
N GLY A 174 1.21 -15.13 9.59
CA GLY A 174 1.13 -14.62 8.23
C GLY A 174 1.33 -15.71 7.18
N GLN A 175 2.29 -16.63 7.37
CA GLN A 175 2.44 -17.81 6.52
C GLN A 175 1.20 -18.69 6.58
N ALA A 176 0.64 -18.92 7.76
CA ALA A 176 -0.58 -19.70 7.92
C ALA A 176 -1.76 -19.09 7.13
N LEU A 177 -1.93 -17.76 7.17
CA LEU A 177 -2.98 -17.06 6.43
C LEU A 177 -2.86 -17.23 4.91
N ARG A 178 -1.64 -17.37 4.38
CA ARG A 178 -1.38 -17.56 2.95
C ARG A 178 -1.65 -19.00 2.47
N VAL A 179 -1.85 -19.94 3.37
CA VAL A 179 -2.21 -21.32 3.01
C VAL A 179 -3.61 -21.33 2.41
N SER A 180 -3.75 -21.93 1.22
CA SER A 180 -5.05 -22.04 0.54
C SER A 180 -6.09 -22.71 1.44
N GLY A 181 -7.29 -22.11 1.56
CA GLY A 181 -8.38 -22.60 2.40
C GLY A 181 -8.34 -22.15 3.87
N ILE A 182 -7.30 -21.44 4.30
CA ILE A 182 -7.25 -20.80 5.61
C ILE A 182 -7.91 -19.43 5.53
N THR A 183 -8.69 -19.09 6.53
CA THR A 183 -9.43 -17.82 6.65
C THR A 183 -8.87 -16.95 7.78
N PRO A 184 -9.16 -15.63 7.78
CA PRO A 184 -8.83 -14.78 8.92
C PRO A 184 -9.41 -15.26 10.25
N ALA A 185 -10.58 -15.92 10.23
CA ALA A 185 -11.19 -16.50 11.44
C ALA A 185 -10.34 -17.64 12.01
N ASP A 186 -9.78 -18.51 11.16
CA ASP A 186 -8.88 -19.58 11.60
C ASP A 186 -7.62 -19.00 12.27
N ILE A 187 -7.05 -17.93 11.69
CA ILE A 187 -5.89 -17.24 12.26
C ILE A 187 -6.21 -16.62 13.61
N MET A 188 -7.42 -16.06 13.76
CA MET A 188 -7.88 -15.53 15.05
C MET A 188 -7.95 -16.63 16.12
N VAL A 189 -8.53 -17.78 15.81
CA VAL A 189 -8.60 -18.94 16.72
C VAL A 189 -7.20 -19.38 17.15
N ILE A 190 -6.28 -19.58 16.20
CA ILE A 190 -4.89 -19.94 16.50
C ILE A 190 -4.20 -18.87 17.37
N SER A 191 -4.42 -17.60 17.04
CA SER A 191 -3.86 -16.47 17.77
C SER A 191 -4.30 -16.40 19.23
N ILE A 192 -5.59 -16.71 19.52
CA ILE A 192 -6.13 -16.78 20.86
C ILE A 192 -5.54 -17.98 21.62
N HIS A 193 -5.46 -19.13 20.98
CA HIS A 193 -4.90 -20.34 21.58
C HIS A 193 -3.44 -20.14 22.00
N LEU A 194 -2.61 -19.57 21.11
CA LEU A 194 -1.20 -19.25 21.40
C LEU A 194 -1.03 -18.23 22.55
N ARG A 195 -1.98 -17.31 22.75
CA ARG A 195 -1.95 -16.39 23.91
C ARG A 195 -2.28 -17.11 25.20
N GLY A 196 -3.27 -17.98 25.18
CA GLY A 196 -3.67 -18.75 26.36
C GLY A 196 -2.56 -19.71 26.85
N GLU A 197 -1.79 -20.31 25.94
CA GLU A 197 -0.65 -21.14 26.32
C GLU A 197 0.49 -20.34 26.95
N LEU A 198 0.70 -19.08 26.54
CA LEU A 198 1.71 -18.19 27.14
C LEU A 198 1.31 -17.72 28.56
N GLU A 199 0.02 -17.63 28.85
CA GLU A 199 -0.50 -17.23 30.17
C GLU A 199 -0.59 -18.40 31.17
N THR A 200 -0.61 -19.65 30.66
CA THR A 200 -0.72 -20.86 31.51
C THR A 200 0.62 -21.59 31.73
N GLY A 201 1.72 -21.07 31.17
CA GLY A 201 3.06 -21.67 31.19
C GLY A 201 4.03 -21.06 32.22
N ASP A 202 3.54 -20.30 33.23
CA ASP A 202 4.31 -19.84 34.41
C ASP A 202 4.07 -20.72 35.62
#